data_3e53c4f4eb725b0ef7798b5ef8a4b77d
#
_entry.id   3e53c4f4eb725b0ef7798b5ef8a4b77d
#
_cell.length_a   1.000
_cell.length_b   1.000
_cell.length_c   1.000
_cell.angle_alpha   90.00
_cell.angle_beta   90.00
_cell.angle_gamma   90.00
#
_symmetry.space_group_name_H-M   'P 1'
#
loop_
_entity.id
_entity.type
_entity.pdbx_description
1 polymer ?
#
loop_
_entity_poly.entity_id
_entity_poly.type
_entity_poly.pdbx_seq_one_letter_code
_entity_poly.pdbx_strand_id
1 'polypeptide(L)'
;MTQVNITLSHEEVLQVLSGNRDDAFKLLVTRILNAVMLAESEEQLGASMHERTEGRQDYRNGIRERTLNTRIGSLTLEVPRHRSQPFHTMVFENYQRSEASLIATMVQMVIAGVSTRKVSKVVETLCGTSFSKSTVSELCKKLDSEINAFKSRPLNMNDAPFLMVDATYFKAREDHRIVSKAFLVALAITSDGAREIVGFDVFDAEDNYSWQTFFKDLKSRGLEGVHMVISDAHKSILRAITKTYPEAAWQRCQVHFIRNILEETPTRFKEGLKTELRRMFNAPTIDESRSIRDEIINDYTSVASKAVEILDNGFEDSMTVMQLPEGLRTKLRSSNWIERLNREFKRRSDVIQIFPNAASVLRLMGAIAIEYNDQISMKQRLFTGNTFNRIKLEVLPKLKDIASTQQALLDAA
;
A
#
# COMPACT_ATOMS: atom_id res chain seq x y z
N MET A 1 -28.96 -33.80 4.27
CA MET A 1 -28.43 -33.16 3.06
C MET A 1 -29.62 -32.90 2.15
N THR A 2 -29.93 -31.64 1.89
CA THR A 2 -31.01 -31.26 0.98
C THR A 2 -30.62 -31.61 -0.45
N GLN A 3 -31.37 -32.49 -1.11
CA GLN A 3 -31.09 -32.90 -2.48
C GLN A 3 -31.68 -31.86 -3.44
N VAL A 4 -30.88 -31.22 -4.27
CA VAL A 4 -31.34 -30.26 -5.28
C VAL A 4 -31.52 -31.00 -6.61
N ASN A 5 -32.76 -31.05 -7.11
CA ASN A 5 -33.09 -31.63 -8.40
C ASN A 5 -33.19 -30.53 -9.46
N ILE A 6 -32.46 -30.68 -10.58
CA ILE A 6 -32.46 -29.74 -11.69
C ILE A 6 -33.21 -30.41 -12.85
N THR A 7 -34.34 -29.84 -13.25
CA THR A 7 -35.12 -30.32 -14.39
C THR A 7 -34.98 -29.35 -15.55
N LEU A 8 -34.60 -29.86 -16.72
CA LEU A 8 -34.57 -29.11 -17.98
C LEU A 8 -35.71 -29.54 -18.85
N SER A 9 -36.38 -28.62 -19.53
CA SER A 9 -37.36 -28.91 -20.55
C SER A 9 -36.67 -29.46 -21.82
N HIS A 10 -37.44 -30.14 -22.68
CA HIS A 10 -36.92 -30.63 -23.94
C HIS A 10 -36.33 -29.50 -24.83
N GLU A 11 -36.97 -28.34 -24.84
CA GLU A 11 -36.51 -27.17 -25.57
C GLU A 11 -35.20 -26.63 -25.01
N GLU A 12 -35.03 -26.58 -23.68
CA GLU A 12 -33.81 -26.18 -23.03
C GLU A 12 -32.66 -27.16 -23.28
N VAL A 13 -32.95 -28.46 -23.29
CA VAL A 13 -31.94 -29.49 -23.70
C VAL A 13 -31.48 -29.29 -25.13
N LEU A 14 -32.39 -29.03 -26.06
CA LEU A 14 -32.07 -28.72 -27.45
C LEU A 14 -31.25 -27.40 -27.55
N GLN A 15 -31.60 -26.40 -26.80
CA GLN A 15 -30.85 -25.14 -26.77
C GLN A 15 -29.45 -25.32 -26.22
N VAL A 16 -29.25 -26.13 -25.19
CA VAL A 16 -27.95 -26.51 -24.64
C VAL A 16 -27.10 -27.29 -25.66
N LEU A 17 -27.74 -28.20 -26.44
CA LEU A 17 -27.04 -29.04 -27.40
C LEU A 17 -26.75 -28.33 -28.73
N SER A 18 -27.62 -27.42 -29.18
CA SER A 18 -27.54 -26.75 -30.48
C SER A 18 -27.07 -25.30 -30.42
N GLY A 19 -27.10 -24.68 -29.25
CA GLY A 19 -26.76 -23.28 -29.03
C GLY A 19 -25.25 -23.01 -28.95
N ASN A 20 -24.93 -21.71 -28.85
CA ASN A 20 -23.58 -21.28 -28.49
C ASN A 20 -23.25 -21.78 -27.07
N ARG A 21 -22.04 -22.30 -26.88
CA ARG A 21 -21.56 -22.83 -25.56
C ARG A 21 -21.77 -21.87 -24.40
N ASP A 22 -21.59 -20.57 -24.65
CA ASP A 22 -21.73 -19.54 -23.59
C ASP A 22 -23.19 -19.36 -23.16
N ASP A 23 -24.15 -19.38 -24.09
CA ASP A 23 -25.57 -19.25 -23.81
C ASP A 23 -26.13 -20.51 -23.15
N ALA A 24 -25.66 -21.67 -23.58
CA ALA A 24 -25.97 -22.95 -22.94
C ALA A 24 -25.47 -22.98 -21.48
N PHE A 25 -24.25 -22.52 -21.25
CA PHE A 25 -23.68 -22.47 -19.91
C PHE A 25 -24.41 -21.47 -19.01
N LYS A 26 -24.78 -20.27 -19.51
CA LYS A 26 -25.61 -19.31 -18.80
C LYS A 26 -26.98 -19.90 -18.40
N LEU A 27 -27.62 -20.61 -19.30
CA LEU A 27 -28.91 -21.26 -19.02
C LEU A 27 -28.76 -22.28 -17.88
N LEU A 28 -27.77 -23.16 -17.96
CA LEU A 28 -27.50 -24.18 -16.95
C LEU A 28 -27.22 -23.56 -15.58
N VAL A 29 -26.33 -22.57 -15.52
CA VAL A 29 -26.00 -21.88 -14.27
C VAL A 29 -27.23 -21.17 -13.69
N THR A 30 -28.04 -20.50 -14.51
CA THR A 30 -29.28 -19.86 -14.08
C THR A 30 -30.24 -20.87 -13.47
N ARG A 31 -30.41 -22.03 -14.09
CA ARG A 31 -31.27 -23.11 -13.57
C ARG A 31 -30.75 -23.68 -12.26
N ILE A 32 -29.43 -23.90 -12.13
CA ILE A 32 -28.80 -24.36 -10.91
C ILE A 32 -29.07 -23.37 -9.77
N LEU A 33 -28.78 -22.08 -10.00
CA LEU A 33 -28.97 -21.04 -8.96
C LEU A 33 -30.43 -20.88 -8.54
N ASN A 34 -31.37 -20.91 -9.48
CA ASN A 34 -32.79 -20.88 -9.16
C ASN A 34 -33.24 -22.11 -8.35
N ALA A 35 -32.74 -23.30 -8.69
CA ALA A 35 -33.04 -24.52 -7.95
C ALA A 35 -32.47 -24.49 -6.52
N VAL A 36 -31.24 -23.95 -6.34
CA VAL A 36 -30.65 -23.74 -5.00
C VAL A 36 -31.51 -22.78 -4.18
N MET A 37 -31.88 -21.61 -4.74
CA MET A 37 -32.72 -20.63 -4.02
C MET A 37 -34.10 -21.18 -3.68
N LEU A 38 -34.68 -22.04 -4.54
CA LEU A 38 -35.93 -22.68 -4.25
C LEU A 38 -35.80 -23.65 -3.06
N ALA A 39 -34.78 -24.48 -3.03
CA ALA A 39 -34.47 -25.39 -1.92
C ALA A 39 -34.22 -24.64 -0.60
N GLU A 40 -33.43 -23.56 -0.63
CA GLU A 40 -33.25 -22.68 0.54
C GLU A 40 -34.58 -22.06 1.02
N SER A 41 -35.45 -21.65 0.08
CA SER A 41 -36.76 -21.14 0.43
C SER A 41 -37.64 -22.20 1.08
N GLU A 42 -37.62 -23.45 0.63
CA GLU A 42 -38.33 -24.56 1.24
C GLU A 42 -37.87 -24.86 2.64
N GLU A 43 -36.56 -24.86 2.85
CA GLU A 43 -35.97 -25.04 4.17
C GLU A 43 -36.34 -23.90 5.14
N GLN A 44 -36.29 -22.64 4.71
CA GLN A 44 -36.67 -21.48 5.52
C GLN A 44 -38.18 -21.44 5.83
N LEU A 45 -39.01 -21.94 4.94
CA LEU A 45 -40.46 -22.00 5.14
C LEU A 45 -40.91 -23.23 5.96
N GLY A 46 -40.06 -24.25 6.06
CA GLY A 46 -40.40 -25.53 6.69
C GLY A 46 -41.46 -26.31 5.91
N ALA A 47 -41.66 -26.03 4.61
CA ALA A 47 -42.68 -26.70 3.78
C ALA A 47 -42.38 -26.60 2.30
N SER A 48 -42.54 -27.69 1.56
CA SER A 48 -42.47 -27.75 0.11
C SER A 48 -43.65 -27.05 -0.58
N MET A 49 -43.59 -26.93 -1.92
CA MET A 49 -44.68 -26.29 -2.68
C MET A 49 -45.97 -27.11 -2.54
N HIS A 50 -47.08 -26.41 -2.21
CA HIS A 50 -48.41 -26.99 -1.98
C HIS A 50 -48.52 -27.94 -0.76
N GLU A 51 -47.48 -28.12 0.02
CA GLU A 51 -47.48 -28.93 1.23
C GLU A 51 -48.14 -28.19 2.39
N ARG A 52 -48.97 -28.89 3.17
CA ARG A 52 -49.60 -28.39 4.40
C ARG A 52 -49.02 -29.14 5.59
N THR A 53 -48.10 -28.51 6.31
CA THR A 53 -47.47 -29.07 7.51
C THR A 53 -47.64 -28.16 8.71
N GLU A 54 -47.67 -28.74 9.91
CA GLU A 54 -47.72 -27.98 11.17
C GLU A 54 -46.44 -27.22 11.45
N GLY A 55 -45.29 -27.62 10.83
CA GLY A 55 -43.99 -27.01 10.96
C GLY A 55 -43.73 -25.79 10.07
N ARG A 56 -44.74 -25.36 9.29
CA ARG A 56 -44.58 -24.23 8.38
C ARG A 56 -44.34 -22.91 9.15
N GLN A 57 -43.25 -22.22 8.86
CA GLN A 57 -42.86 -20.98 9.53
C GLN A 57 -43.38 -19.70 8.85
N ASP A 58 -43.55 -19.71 7.52
CA ASP A 58 -44.06 -18.56 6.76
C ASP A 58 -44.69 -19.03 5.43
N TYR A 59 -45.19 -18.09 4.64
CA TYR A 59 -45.86 -18.36 3.36
C TYR A 59 -45.11 -17.76 2.19
N ARG A 60 -45.11 -18.46 1.04
CA ARG A 60 -44.61 -17.93 -0.23
C ARG A 60 -45.44 -16.72 -0.67
N ASN A 61 -44.77 -15.70 -1.18
CA ASN A 61 -45.35 -14.47 -1.71
C ASN A 61 -44.87 -14.19 -3.15
N GLY A 62 -44.83 -15.26 -3.98
CA GLY A 62 -44.35 -15.20 -5.35
C GLY A 62 -42.85 -15.17 -5.49
N ILE A 63 -42.38 -14.78 -6.67
CA ILE A 63 -40.99 -14.62 -7.04
C ILE A 63 -40.73 -13.18 -7.47
N ARG A 64 -39.47 -12.77 -7.43
CA ARG A 64 -38.99 -11.50 -7.97
C ARG A 64 -37.82 -11.77 -8.91
N GLU A 65 -37.90 -11.28 -10.12
CA GLU A 65 -36.75 -11.29 -11.01
C GLU A 65 -35.65 -10.37 -10.50
N ARG A 66 -34.43 -10.84 -10.59
CA ARG A 66 -33.23 -10.10 -10.21
C ARG A 66 -32.08 -10.41 -11.18
N THR A 67 -31.46 -9.37 -11.72
CA THR A 67 -30.25 -9.52 -12.53
C THR A 67 -29.02 -9.64 -11.63
N LEU A 68 -28.22 -10.68 -11.86
CA LEU A 68 -26.90 -10.89 -11.27
C LEU A 68 -25.85 -10.83 -12.38
N ASN A 69 -24.95 -9.88 -12.29
CA ASN A 69 -23.81 -9.75 -13.21
C ASN A 69 -22.68 -10.69 -12.77
N THR A 70 -22.32 -11.61 -13.63
CA THR A 70 -21.27 -12.60 -13.37
C THR A 70 -20.19 -12.52 -14.44
N ARG A 71 -19.08 -13.22 -14.24
CA ARG A 71 -18.01 -13.36 -15.24
C ARG A 71 -18.41 -14.07 -16.54
N ILE A 72 -19.55 -14.76 -16.53
CA ILE A 72 -20.13 -15.40 -17.72
C ILE A 72 -21.24 -14.55 -18.35
N GLY A 73 -21.49 -13.36 -17.85
CA GLY A 73 -22.52 -12.42 -18.28
C GLY A 73 -23.59 -12.17 -17.26
N SER A 74 -24.64 -11.42 -17.65
CA SER A 74 -25.80 -11.14 -16.79
C SER A 74 -26.75 -12.34 -16.79
N LEU A 75 -27.12 -12.79 -15.59
CA LEU A 75 -28.09 -13.84 -15.33
C LEU A 75 -29.36 -13.22 -14.74
N THR A 76 -30.53 -13.60 -15.24
CA THR A 76 -31.82 -13.23 -14.62
C THR A 76 -32.28 -14.36 -13.71
N LEU A 77 -32.27 -14.10 -12.40
CA LEU A 77 -32.59 -15.06 -11.36
C LEU A 77 -34.01 -14.83 -10.82
N GLU A 78 -34.67 -15.92 -10.51
CA GLU A 78 -36.02 -15.96 -9.92
C GLU A 78 -35.89 -16.06 -8.39
N VAL A 79 -35.87 -14.93 -7.69
CA VAL A 79 -35.66 -14.87 -6.24
C VAL A 79 -37.00 -15.08 -5.51
N PRO A 80 -37.11 -16.12 -4.65
CA PRO A 80 -38.31 -16.35 -3.85
C PRO A 80 -38.64 -15.16 -2.93
N ARG A 81 -39.93 -14.94 -2.69
CA ARG A 81 -40.39 -13.96 -1.70
C ARG A 81 -41.26 -14.68 -0.66
N HIS A 82 -41.03 -14.33 0.61
CA HIS A 82 -41.82 -14.75 1.74
C HIS A 82 -42.78 -13.62 2.19
N ARG A 83 -43.82 -13.96 2.91
CA ARG A 83 -44.86 -12.99 3.30
C ARG A 83 -44.44 -12.11 4.46
N SER A 84 -43.85 -12.70 5.49
CA SER A 84 -43.54 -12.02 6.76
C SER A 84 -42.04 -11.85 6.97
N GLN A 85 -41.25 -12.85 6.63
CA GLN A 85 -39.79 -12.86 6.80
C GLN A 85 -39.08 -12.57 5.47
N PRO A 86 -37.92 -11.83 5.46
CA PRO A 86 -37.12 -11.69 4.25
C PRO A 86 -36.47 -13.03 3.87
N PHE A 87 -36.51 -13.39 2.58
CA PHE A 87 -35.78 -14.55 2.06
C PHE A 87 -34.28 -14.27 2.08
N HIS A 88 -33.51 -15.19 2.63
CA HIS A 88 -32.02 -15.17 2.63
C HIS A 88 -31.47 -16.29 1.76
N THR A 89 -30.38 -16.03 1.04
CA THR A 89 -29.76 -17.00 0.17
C THR A 89 -28.21 -16.90 0.28
N MET A 90 -27.52 -18.02 0.12
CA MET A 90 -26.06 -18.05 -0.01
C MET A 90 -25.58 -17.65 -1.42
N VAL A 91 -26.47 -17.59 -2.40
CA VAL A 91 -26.11 -17.28 -3.79
C VAL A 91 -25.58 -15.86 -3.95
N PHE A 92 -26.08 -14.91 -3.13
CA PHE A 92 -25.62 -13.52 -3.13
C PHE A 92 -26.04 -12.80 -1.83
N GLU A 93 -25.26 -11.79 -1.45
CA GLU A 93 -25.63 -10.91 -0.34
C GLU A 93 -26.80 -9.97 -0.71
N ASN A 94 -27.52 -9.47 0.30
CA ASN A 94 -28.57 -8.49 0.10
C ASN A 94 -28.05 -7.28 -0.69
N TYR A 95 -28.79 -6.87 -1.72
CA TYR A 95 -28.46 -5.79 -2.65
C TYR A 95 -27.22 -6.01 -3.55
N GLN A 96 -26.54 -7.13 -3.49
CA GLN A 96 -25.44 -7.45 -4.37
C GLN A 96 -25.96 -7.70 -5.81
N ARG A 97 -25.47 -6.93 -6.79
CA ARG A 97 -25.84 -7.04 -8.21
C ARG A 97 -24.77 -7.70 -9.07
N SER A 98 -23.63 -8.02 -8.51
CA SER A 98 -22.50 -8.58 -9.24
C SER A 98 -21.82 -9.66 -8.43
N GLU A 99 -21.29 -10.65 -9.13
CA GLU A 99 -20.50 -11.73 -8.55
C GLU A 99 -19.29 -11.17 -7.78
N ALA A 100 -19.01 -11.70 -6.58
CA ALA A 100 -17.92 -11.23 -5.72
C ALA A 100 -16.56 -11.33 -6.41
N SER A 101 -16.31 -12.40 -7.17
CA SER A 101 -15.08 -12.59 -7.91
C SER A 101 -14.91 -11.59 -9.06
N LEU A 102 -15.99 -11.19 -9.73
CA LEU A 102 -15.96 -10.14 -10.75
C LEU A 102 -15.63 -8.78 -10.13
N ILE A 103 -16.22 -8.47 -8.95
CA ILE A 103 -15.91 -7.24 -8.20
C ILE A 103 -14.43 -7.25 -7.80
N ALA A 104 -13.94 -8.33 -7.20
CA ALA A 104 -12.55 -8.46 -6.79
C ALA A 104 -11.59 -8.27 -7.98
N THR A 105 -11.91 -8.86 -9.14
CA THR A 105 -11.12 -8.70 -10.36
C THR A 105 -11.08 -7.24 -10.83
N MET A 106 -12.21 -6.53 -10.84
CA MET A 106 -12.25 -5.12 -11.22
C MET A 106 -11.42 -4.24 -10.27
N VAL A 107 -11.53 -4.47 -8.98
CA VAL A 107 -10.75 -3.77 -7.97
C VAL A 107 -9.25 -4.05 -8.13
N GLN A 108 -8.88 -5.31 -8.35
CA GLN A 108 -7.49 -5.70 -8.58
C GLN A 108 -6.91 -5.09 -9.86
N MET A 109 -7.69 -4.97 -10.93
CA MET A 109 -7.26 -4.25 -12.14
C MET A 109 -6.94 -2.79 -11.84
N VAL A 110 -7.74 -2.11 -11.02
CA VAL A 110 -7.49 -0.70 -10.63
C VAL A 110 -6.21 -0.61 -9.80
N ILE A 111 -6.01 -1.49 -8.83
CA ILE A 111 -4.78 -1.54 -8.01
C ILE A 111 -3.57 -1.79 -8.92
N ALA A 112 -3.68 -2.66 -9.92
CA ALA A 112 -2.63 -2.92 -10.90
C ALA A 112 -2.33 -1.74 -11.85
N GLY A 113 -3.08 -0.63 -11.77
CA GLY A 113 -2.88 0.58 -12.56
C GLY A 113 -3.67 0.62 -13.86
N VAL A 114 -4.79 -0.13 -13.96
CA VAL A 114 -5.72 -0.01 -15.07
C VAL A 114 -6.75 1.08 -14.75
N SER A 115 -6.94 2.07 -15.64
CA SER A 115 -7.93 3.12 -15.39
C SER A 115 -9.35 2.56 -15.32
N THR A 116 -10.21 3.16 -14.49
CA THR A 116 -11.61 2.73 -14.32
C THR A 116 -12.39 2.65 -15.65
N ARG A 117 -12.03 3.52 -16.62
CA ARG A 117 -12.60 3.49 -17.97
C ARG A 117 -12.15 2.25 -18.76
N LYS A 118 -10.87 1.86 -18.65
CA LYS A 118 -10.35 0.64 -19.31
C LYS A 118 -10.90 -0.61 -18.62
N VAL A 119 -11.01 -0.62 -17.29
CA VAL A 119 -11.65 -1.72 -16.53
C VAL A 119 -13.08 -1.94 -17.05
N SER A 120 -13.90 -0.88 -17.14
CA SER A 120 -15.26 -0.96 -17.68
C SER A 120 -15.28 -1.62 -19.06
N LYS A 121 -14.40 -1.17 -19.97
CA LYS A 121 -14.32 -1.70 -21.35
C LYS A 121 -13.89 -3.17 -21.38
N VAL A 122 -12.91 -3.56 -20.58
CA VAL A 122 -12.43 -4.95 -20.49
C VAL A 122 -13.55 -5.87 -19.99
N VAL A 123 -14.25 -5.47 -18.93
CA VAL A 123 -15.36 -6.25 -18.36
C VAL A 123 -16.52 -6.35 -19.34
N GLU A 124 -16.84 -5.27 -20.04
CA GLU A 124 -17.86 -5.29 -21.08
C GLU A 124 -17.52 -6.28 -22.21
N THR A 125 -16.26 -6.29 -22.65
CA THR A 125 -15.78 -7.20 -23.69
C THR A 125 -15.79 -8.65 -23.23
N LEU A 126 -15.38 -8.94 -21.97
CA LEU A 126 -15.24 -10.31 -21.47
C LEU A 126 -16.56 -10.91 -20.97
N CYS A 127 -17.41 -10.11 -20.35
CA CYS A 127 -18.60 -10.57 -19.63
C CYS A 127 -19.91 -10.10 -20.30
N GLY A 128 -19.84 -9.29 -21.36
CA GLY A 128 -21.02 -8.71 -21.99
C GLY A 128 -21.84 -7.79 -21.08
N THR A 129 -21.27 -7.35 -19.95
CA THR A 129 -21.95 -6.52 -18.97
C THR A 129 -21.23 -5.18 -18.83
N SER A 130 -21.95 -4.08 -19.02
CA SER A 130 -21.39 -2.73 -18.94
C SER A 130 -21.42 -2.21 -17.49
N PHE A 131 -20.29 -1.73 -17.03
CA PHE A 131 -20.15 -1.01 -15.76
C PHE A 131 -19.74 0.43 -16.03
N SER A 132 -20.37 1.38 -15.35
CA SER A 132 -19.92 2.77 -15.43
C SER A 132 -18.60 2.96 -14.69
N LYS A 133 -17.79 3.97 -15.10
CA LYS A 133 -16.58 4.36 -14.38
C LYS A 133 -16.83 4.72 -12.92
N SER A 134 -18.00 5.29 -12.63
CA SER A 134 -18.45 5.60 -11.26
C SER A 134 -18.72 4.34 -10.46
N THR A 135 -19.36 3.33 -11.04
CA THR A 135 -19.58 2.03 -10.40
C THR A 135 -18.25 1.38 -10.03
N VAL A 136 -17.27 1.33 -10.94
CA VAL A 136 -15.95 0.79 -10.64
C VAL A 136 -15.27 1.58 -9.51
N SER A 137 -15.39 2.91 -9.50
CA SER A 137 -14.87 3.76 -8.43
C SER A 137 -15.53 3.48 -7.07
N GLU A 138 -16.86 3.28 -7.06
CA GLU A 138 -17.59 2.90 -5.83
C GLU A 138 -17.18 1.52 -5.31
N LEU A 139 -16.97 0.56 -6.21
CA LEU A 139 -16.51 -0.77 -5.81
C LEU A 139 -15.12 -0.71 -5.12
N CYS A 140 -14.24 0.19 -5.57
CA CYS A 140 -12.94 0.39 -4.94
C CYS A 140 -13.06 0.92 -3.49
N LYS A 141 -14.17 1.55 -3.09
CA LYS A 141 -14.36 1.98 -1.69
C LYS A 141 -14.44 0.81 -0.71
N LYS A 142 -14.69 -0.41 -1.18
CA LYS A 142 -14.63 -1.61 -0.34
C LYS A 142 -13.24 -1.84 0.26
N LEU A 143 -12.18 -1.32 -0.37
CA LEU A 143 -10.83 -1.35 0.18
C LEU A 143 -10.64 -0.46 1.41
N ASP A 144 -11.52 0.52 1.66
CA ASP A 144 -11.34 1.48 2.75
C ASP A 144 -11.31 0.81 4.11
N SER A 145 -12.11 -0.25 4.31
CA SER A 145 -12.12 -1.03 5.57
C SER A 145 -10.79 -1.76 5.80
N GLU A 146 -10.23 -2.38 4.77
CA GLU A 146 -8.96 -3.10 4.82
C GLU A 146 -7.79 -2.14 5.06
N ILE A 147 -7.77 -1.01 4.34
CA ILE A 147 -6.77 0.03 4.49
C ILE A 147 -6.80 0.63 5.89
N ASN A 148 -8.00 0.94 6.42
CA ASN A 148 -8.16 1.46 7.76
C ASN A 148 -7.74 0.44 8.82
N ALA A 149 -8.08 -0.84 8.66
CA ALA A 149 -7.63 -1.91 9.53
C ALA A 149 -6.10 -2.02 9.54
N PHE A 150 -5.45 -1.94 8.39
CA PHE A 150 -3.99 -1.94 8.30
C PHE A 150 -3.38 -0.71 8.97
N LYS A 151 -3.93 0.48 8.75
CA LYS A 151 -3.45 1.74 9.35
C LYS A 151 -3.58 1.74 10.87
N SER A 152 -4.66 1.19 11.41
CA SER A 152 -4.94 1.22 12.86
C SER A 152 -4.44 -0.01 13.62
N ARG A 153 -3.85 -1.00 12.94
CA ARG A 153 -3.37 -2.22 13.59
C ARG A 153 -2.32 -1.92 14.65
N PRO A 154 -2.37 -2.61 15.80
CA PRO A 154 -1.28 -2.58 16.78
C PRO A 154 0.01 -3.08 16.14
N LEU A 155 1.11 -2.38 16.34
CA LEU A 155 2.41 -2.78 15.81
C LEU A 155 3.13 -3.72 16.77
N ASN A 156 3.02 -3.46 18.10
CA ASN A 156 3.63 -4.29 19.15
C ASN A 156 5.12 -4.56 18.93
N MET A 157 5.83 -3.58 18.38
CA MET A 157 7.25 -3.66 18.02
C MET A 157 8.08 -2.98 19.10
N ASN A 158 8.52 -3.73 20.11
CA ASN A 158 9.34 -3.20 21.20
C ASN A 158 10.78 -2.89 20.78
N ASP A 159 11.26 -3.50 19.69
CA ASP A 159 12.60 -3.32 19.13
C ASP A 159 12.49 -3.28 17.59
N ALA A 160 12.28 -2.07 17.02
CA ALA A 160 12.37 -1.80 15.59
C ALA A 160 13.55 -0.84 15.32
N PRO A 161 14.80 -1.33 15.33
CA PRO A 161 15.99 -0.48 15.43
C PRO A 161 16.17 0.50 14.28
N PHE A 162 15.64 0.19 13.11
CA PHE A 162 15.80 1.03 11.92
C PHE A 162 14.45 1.35 11.31
N LEU A 163 14.22 2.63 11.05
CA LEU A 163 13.01 3.15 10.43
C LEU A 163 13.38 3.94 9.18
N MET A 164 12.81 3.60 8.04
CA MET A 164 12.92 4.39 6.82
C MET A 164 11.63 5.13 6.60
N VAL A 165 11.71 6.41 6.23
CA VAL A 165 10.54 7.23 5.92
C VAL A 165 10.77 8.06 4.67
N ASP A 166 9.69 8.33 3.96
CA ASP A 166 9.72 9.16 2.75
C ASP A 166 8.33 9.73 2.45
N ALA A 167 8.28 10.79 1.64
CA ALA A 167 7.06 11.43 1.19
C ALA A 167 6.97 11.40 -0.35
N THR A 168 5.79 11.11 -0.86
CA THR A 168 5.50 11.18 -2.30
C THR A 168 4.26 12.02 -2.54
N TYR A 169 4.31 12.91 -3.56
CA TYR A 169 3.24 13.85 -3.83
C TYR A 169 2.33 13.39 -4.95
N PHE A 170 1.01 13.55 -4.71
CA PHE A 170 -0.05 13.26 -5.66
C PHE A 170 -0.99 14.45 -5.82
N LYS A 171 -1.46 14.68 -7.05
CA LYS A 171 -2.47 15.72 -7.32
C LYS A 171 -3.86 15.19 -7.02
N ALA A 172 -4.62 15.92 -6.20
CA ALA A 172 -6.00 15.62 -5.88
C ALA A 172 -6.90 16.85 -6.04
N ARG A 173 -8.21 16.63 -6.21
CA ARG A 173 -9.21 17.70 -6.21
C ARG A 173 -9.69 17.97 -4.80
N GLU A 174 -9.76 19.24 -4.43
CA GLU A 174 -10.30 19.75 -3.18
C GLU A 174 -10.93 21.11 -3.45
N ASP A 175 -12.15 21.34 -3.04
CA ASP A 175 -12.88 22.60 -3.21
C ASP A 175 -12.76 23.18 -4.63
N HIS A 176 -12.98 22.32 -5.63
CA HIS A 176 -12.88 22.64 -7.07
C HIS A 176 -11.48 23.04 -7.57
N ARG A 177 -10.43 22.89 -6.75
CA ARG A 177 -9.04 23.17 -7.12
C ARG A 177 -8.22 21.88 -7.19
N ILE A 178 -7.11 21.95 -7.91
CA ILE A 178 -6.12 20.86 -7.92
C ILE A 178 -5.05 21.23 -6.91
N VAL A 179 -4.91 20.41 -5.87
CA VAL A 179 -3.92 20.56 -4.80
C VAL A 179 -2.94 19.40 -4.80
N SER A 180 -1.74 19.63 -4.31
CA SER A 180 -0.76 18.58 -4.06
C SER A 180 -0.99 18.02 -2.66
N LYS A 181 -1.06 16.69 -2.52
CA LYS A 181 -1.16 15.99 -1.23
C LYS A 181 0.10 15.18 -1.02
N ALA A 182 0.65 15.23 0.18
CA ALA A 182 1.80 14.43 0.59
C ALA A 182 1.32 13.07 1.12
N PHE A 183 1.78 11.99 0.51
CA PHE A 183 1.60 10.63 1.00
C PHE A 183 2.87 10.22 1.74
N LEU A 184 2.79 10.11 3.05
CA LEU A 184 3.89 9.68 3.91
C LEU A 184 3.87 8.17 4.06
N VAL A 185 5.03 7.54 4.06
CA VAL A 185 5.19 6.10 4.26
C VAL A 185 6.36 5.80 5.19
N ALA A 186 6.19 4.80 6.04
CA ALA A 186 7.22 4.31 6.95
C ALA A 186 7.40 2.79 6.82
N LEU A 187 8.66 2.37 6.69
CA LEU A 187 9.11 0.99 6.65
C LEU A 187 10.04 0.75 7.84
N ALA A 188 9.68 -0.16 8.73
CA ALA A 188 10.53 -0.57 9.85
C ALA A 188 11.33 -1.83 9.51
N ILE A 189 12.47 -1.96 10.17
CA ILE A 189 13.27 -3.17 10.21
C ILE A 189 13.26 -3.64 11.65
N THR A 190 12.72 -4.81 11.87
CA THR A 190 12.52 -5.43 13.19
C THR A 190 13.81 -6.03 13.74
N SER A 191 13.85 -6.35 15.02
CA SER A 191 14.99 -6.95 15.73
C SER A 191 15.46 -8.29 15.14
N ASP A 192 14.60 -8.98 14.41
CA ASP A 192 14.94 -10.21 13.69
C ASP A 192 15.31 -9.98 12.21
N GLY A 193 15.43 -8.71 11.80
CA GLY A 193 15.83 -8.31 10.44
C GLY A 193 14.73 -8.39 9.40
N ALA A 194 13.48 -8.60 9.77
CA ALA A 194 12.34 -8.52 8.85
C ALA A 194 12.06 -7.06 8.47
N ARG A 195 11.42 -6.87 7.33
CA ARG A 195 11.00 -5.56 6.83
C ARG A 195 9.50 -5.48 6.80
N GLU A 196 8.94 -4.41 7.33
CA GLU A 196 7.50 -4.22 7.39
C GLU A 196 7.11 -2.76 7.15
N ILE A 197 6.08 -2.52 6.34
CA ILE A 197 5.44 -1.22 6.26
C ILE A 197 4.60 -1.03 7.52
N VAL A 198 5.05 -0.13 8.39
CA VAL A 198 4.40 0.12 9.68
C VAL A 198 3.34 1.21 9.62
N GLY A 199 3.36 2.04 8.57
CA GLY A 199 2.35 3.06 8.38
C GLY A 199 2.46 3.83 7.09
N PHE A 200 1.34 4.41 6.71
CA PHE A 200 1.21 5.39 5.64
C PHE A 200 0.00 6.29 5.91
N ASP A 201 0.06 7.53 5.43
CA ASP A 201 -1.09 8.45 5.47
C ASP A 201 -0.97 9.57 4.44
N VAL A 202 -2.08 10.30 4.21
CA VAL A 202 -2.15 11.45 3.32
C VAL A 202 -2.30 12.72 4.13
N PHE A 203 -1.47 13.71 3.84
CA PHE A 203 -1.47 15.03 4.45
C PHE A 203 -1.53 16.13 3.38
N ASP A 204 -1.87 17.34 3.80
CA ASP A 204 -1.94 18.48 2.89
C ASP A 204 -0.57 18.94 2.42
N ALA A 205 0.42 18.84 3.27
CA ALA A 205 1.81 19.19 2.99
C ALA A 205 2.77 18.30 3.77
N GLU A 206 4.01 18.30 3.35
CA GLU A 206 5.14 17.73 4.08
C GLU A 206 5.74 18.79 4.99
N ASP A 207 5.18 18.91 6.20
CA ASP A 207 5.57 19.90 7.20
C ASP A 207 5.81 19.27 8.58
N ASN A 208 6.14 20.11 9.56
CA ASN A 208 6.37 19.67 10.94
C ASN A 208 5.14 19.01 11.56
N TYR A 209 3.95 19.51 11.26
CA TYR A 209 2.70 18.97 11.81
C TYR A 209 2.43 17.57 11.27
N SER A 210 2.56 17.39 9.98
CA SER A 210 2.32 16.13 9.26
C SER A 210 3.27 15.03 9.77
N TRP A 211 4.58 15.31 9.82
CA TRP A 211 5.56 14.35 10.33
C TRP A 211 5.40 14.05 11.82
N GLN A 212 5.15 15.06 12.66
CA GLN A 212 4.91 14.82 14.08
C GLN A 212 3.64 14.00 14.33
N THR A 213 2.57 14.29 13.59
CA THR A 213 1.32 13.53 13.68
C THR A 213 1.54 12.09 13.24
N PHE A 214 2.25 11.88 12.15
CA PHE A 214 2.56 10.57 11.62
C PHE A 214 3.42 9.73 12.58
N PHE A 215 4.51 10.28 13.11
CA PHE A 215 5.35 9.56 14.07
C PHE A 215 4.64 9.30 15.42
N LYS A 216 3.82 10.24 15.90
CA LYS A 216 3.00 10.01 17.09
C LYS A 216 2.01 8.87 16.91
N ASP A 217 1.38 8.75 15.73
CA ASP A 217 0.51 7.64 15.40
C ASP A 217 1.29 6.31 15.44
N LEU A 218 2.44 6.22 14.79
CA LEU A 218 3.28 5.03 14.82
C LEU A 218 3.65 4.62 16.25
N LYS A 219 4.07 5.58 17.07
CA LYS A 219 4.43 5.34 18.47
C LYS A 219 3.23 4.91 19.31
N SER A 220 2.06 5.54 19.12
CA SER A 220 0.83 5.18 19.85
C SER A 220 0.33 3.78 19.55
N ARG A 221 0.66 3.26 18.36
CA ARG A 221 0.36 1.88 17.94
C ARG A 221 1.42 0.87 18.40
N GLY A 222 2.44 1.30 19.14
CA GLY A 222 3.46 0.42 19.71
C GLY A 222 4.71 0.24 18.87
N LEU A 223 5.09 1.23 18.03
CA LEU A 223 6.41 1.27 17.39
C LEU A 223 7.41 1.87 18.36
N GLU A 224 8.24 1.04 18.95
CA GLU A 224 9.25 1.42 19.94
C GLU A 224 10.64 0.88 19.55
N GLY A 225 11.68 1.29 20.30
CA GLY A 225 13.04 0.83 20.05
C GLY A 225 13.61 1.30 18.71
N VAL A 226 13.19 2.46 18.22
CA VAL A 226 13.77 3.09 17.04
C VAL A 226 15.08 3.77 17.41
N HIS A 227 16.20 3.35 16.80
CA HIS A 227 17.54 3.85 17.09
C HIS A 227 18.19 4.58 15.90
N MET A 228 17.71 4.37 14.71
CA MET A 228 18.16 5.14 13.54
C MET A 228 16.98 5.33 12.56
N VAL A 229 16.76 6.57 12.15
CA VAL A 229 15.79 6.93 11.10
C VAL A 229 16.52 7.34 9.84
N ILE A 230 16.15 6.74 8.71
CA ILE A 230 16.72 7.03 7.38
C ILE A 230 15.69 7.81 6.57
N SER A 231 16.05 9.01 6.13
CA SER A 231 15.18 9.84 5.28
C SER A 231 15.98 10.76 4.36
N ASP A 232 15.29 11.52 3.52
CA ASP A 232 15.89 12.68 2.85
C ASP A 232 16.11 13.85 3.83
N ALA A 233 16.70 14.94 3.34
CA ALA A 233 17.13 16.08 4.16
C ALA A 233 16.02 17.13 4.34
N HIS A 234 14.82 16.71 4.71
CA HIS A 234 13.74 17.66 5.01
C HIS A 234 13.78 18.06 6.49
N LYS A 235 13.92 19.38 6.77
CA LYS A 235 14.05 19.91 8.14
C LYS A 235 12.90 19.50 9.07
N SER A 236 11.70 19.34 8.53
CA SER A 236 10.52 18.90 9.28
C SER A 236 10.64 17.48 9.81
N ILE A 237 11.27 16.58 9.04
CA ILE A 237 11.48 15.19 9.45
C ILE A 237 12.39 15.14 10.65
N LEU A 238 13.52 15.84 10.59
CA LEU A 238 14.51 15.84 11.65
C LEU A 238 13.93 16.35 12.97
N ARG A 239 13.19 17.48 12.95
CA ARG A 239 12.49 18.01 14.12
C ARG A 239 11.42 17.04 14.68
N ALA A 240 10.76 16.30 13.82
CA ALA A 240 9.75 15.31 14.23
C ALA A 240 10.40 14.06 14.84
N ILE A 241 11.56 13.62 14.32
CA ILE A 241 12.36 12.51 14.87
C ILE A 241 12.81 12.86 16.29
N THR A 242 13.51 13.99 16.49
CA THR A 242 14.04 14.39 17.80
C THR A 242 12.95 14.53 18.85
N LYS A 243 11.77 14.98 18.47
CA LYS A 243 10.62 15.11 19.37
C LYS A 243 9.96 13.79 19.74
N THR A 244 9.89 12.82 18.80
CA THR A 244 9.14 11.57 19.01
C THR A 244 10.05 10.42 19.43
N TYR A 245 11.24 10.35 18.86
CA TYR A 245 12.28 9.34 19.10
C TYR A 245 13.61 9.99 19.44
N PRO A 246 13.74 10.62 20.62
CA PRO A 246 14.92 11.45 20.97
C PRO A 246 16.24 10.66 21.03
N GLU A 247 16.17 9.33 21.16
CA GLU A 247 17.34 8.46 21.15
C GLU A 247 17.71 7.93 19.75
N ALA A 248 16.93 8.29 18.72
CA ALA A 248 17.16 7.83 17.37
C ALA A 248 18.07 8.79 16.60
N ALA A 249 19.22 8.31 16.15
CA ALA A 249 20.09 9.04 15.24
C ALA A 249 19.44 9.18 13.87
N TRP A 250 19.65 10.30 13.22
CA TRP A 250 19.24 10.49 11.84
C TRP A 250 20.35 10.11 10.86
N GLN A 251 19.99 9.32 9.87
CA GLN A 251 20.82 9.02 8.70
C GLN A 251 20.24 9.74 7.48
N ARG A 252 20.93 10.71 6.95
CA ARG A 252 20.60 11.34 5.69
C ARG A 252 20.76 10.34 4.55
N CYS A 253 19.74 10.16 3.71
CA CYS A 253 19.78 9.26 2.56
C CYS A 253 20.90 9.66 1.59
N GLN A 254 21.92 8.81 1.44
CA GLN A 254 23.07 9.11 0.59
C GLN A 254 22.71 9.27 -0.89
N VAL A 255 21.68 8.58 -1.38
CA VAL A 255 21.23 8.70 -2.78
C VAL A 255 20.64 10.09 -3.04
N HIS A 256 19.76 10.59 -2.16
CA HIS A 256 19.21 11.95 -2.26
C HIS A 256 20.33 12.98 -2.06
N PHE A 257 21.24 12.73 -1.14
CA PHE A 257 22.34 13.63 -0.87
C PHE A 257 23.26 13.80 -2.08
N ILE A 258 23.69 12.71 -2.71
CA ILE A 258 24.46 12.76 -3.98
C ILE A 258 23.68 13.52 -5.05
N ARG A 259 22.37 13.30 -5.17
CA ARG A 259 21.54 14.02 -6.15
C ARG A 259 21.57 15.52 -5.90
N ASN A 260 21.36 15.95 -4.67
CA ASN A 260 21.35 17.36 -4.30
C ASN A 260 22.70 18.03 -4.60
N ILE A 261 23.83 17.37 -4.29
CA ILE A 261 25.17 17.87 -4.64
C ILE A 261 25.34 18.01 -6.15
N LEU A 262 24.94 16.98 -6.90
CA LEU A 262 25.09 16.99 -8.37
C LEU A 262 24.13 17.97 -9.05
N GLU A 263 22.99 18.31 -8.48
CA GLU A 263 22.07 19.32 -9.01
C GLU A 263 22.74 20.70 -9.04
N GLU A 264 23.49 21.08 -8.02
CA GLU A 264 24.24 22.34 -7.92
C GLU A 264 25.63 22.30 -8.61
N THR A 265 25.96 21.18 -9.25
CA THR A 265 27.24 21.00 -9.95
C THR A 265 27.10 21.33 -11.43
N PRO A 266 27.97 22.16 -12.04
CA PRO A 266 27.98 22.39 -13.48
C PRO A 266 28.14 21.09 -14.28
N THR A 267 27.44 20.95 -15.38
CA THR A 267 27.31 19.70 -16.16
C THR A 267 28.64 19.05 -16.49
N ARG A 268 29.68 19.86 -16.85
CA ARG A 268 31.02 19.36 -17.21
C ARG A 268 31.75 18.66 -16.09
N PHE A 269 31.38 18.93 -14.81
CA PHE A 269 32.08 18.34 -13.65
C PHE A 269 31.25 17.23 -12.98
N LYS A 270 29.98 17.03 -13.38
CA LYS A 270 29.06 16.08 -12.71
C LYS A 270 29.60 14.64 -12.64
N GLU A 271 30.13 14.11 -13.72
CA GLU A 271 30.59 12.71 -13.74
C GLU A 271 31.88 12.53 -12.93
N GLY A 272 32.78 13.49 -12.94
CA GLY A 272 33.97 13.47 -12.09
C GLY A 272 33.62 13.50 -10.62
N LEU A 273 32.83 14.50 -10.20
CA LEU A 273 32.37 14.63 -8.81
C LEU A 273 31.59 13.42 -8.34
N LYS A 274 30.72 12.86 -9.18
CA LYS A 274 29.94 11.64 -8.86
C LYS A 274 30.85 10.43 -8.60
N THR A 275 31.95 10.31 -9.29
CA THR A 275 32.95 9.25 -9.07
C THR A 275 33.61 9.42 -7.72
N GLU A 276 34.05 10.64 -7.39
CA GLU A 276 34.67 10.94 -6.10
C GLU A 276 33.69 10.78 -4.93
N LEU A 277 32.46 11.24 -5.05
CA LEU A 277 31.41 11.00 -4.04
C LEU A 277 31.16 9.50 -3.81
N ARG A 278 31.19 8.69 -4.86
CA ARG A 278 31.07 7.22 -4.71
C ARG A 278 32.26 6.62 -3.99
N ARG A 279 33.50 7.11 -4.29
CA ARG A 279 34.72 6.71 -3.58
C ARG A 279 34.59 7.02 -2.09
N MET A 280 34.18 8.24 -1.76
CA MET A 280 33.95 8.72 -0.40
C MET A 280 32.94 7.85 0.38
N PHE A 281 31.76 7.59 -0.18
CA PHE A 281 30.72 6.80 0.48
C PHE A 281 31.00 5.29 0.55
N ASN A 282 32.00 4.80 -0.18
CA ASN A 282 32.44 3.41 -0.12
C ASN A 282 33.75 3.24 0.65
N ALA A 283 34.29 4.28 1.25
CA ALA A 283 35.46 4.19 2.09
C ALA A 283 35.25 3.22 3.26
N PRO A 284 36.21 2.39 3.63
CA PRO A 284 36.09 1.40 4.69
C PRO A 284 35.94 2.03 6.10
N THR A 285 36.56 3.21 6.30
CA THR A 285 36.55 3.93 7.57
C THR A 285 36.03 5.35 7.43
N ILE A 286 35.53 5.91 8.53
CA ILE A 286 35.03 7.29 8.55
C ILE A 286 36.15 8.30 8.32
N ASP A 287 37.36 8.02 8.82
CA ASP A 287 38.52 8.92 8.69
C ASP A 287 38.98 8.99 7.22
N GLU A 288 39.01 7.85 6.51
CA GLU A 288 39.27 7.83 5.09
C GLU A 288 38.19 8.56 4.28
N SER A 289 36.90 8.38 4.66
CA SER A 289 35.81 9.11 4.04
C SER A 289 35.95 10.63 4.24
N ARG A 290 36.38 11.09 5.43
CA ARG A 290 36.66 12.52 5.72
C ARG A 290 37.84 13.03 4.89
N SER A 291 38.88 12.25 4.76
CA SER A 291 40.04 12.63 3.91
C SER A 291 39.60 12.84 2.45
N ILE A 292 38.81 11.91 1.92
CA ILE A 292 38.26 12.03 0.55
C ILE A 292 37.32 13.23 0.42
N ARG A 293 36.47 13.50 1.44
CA ARG A 293 35.63 14.71 1.46
C ARG A 293 36.49 15.97 1.36
N ASP A 294 37.57 16.06 2.13
CA ASP A 294 38.45 17.23 2.15
C ASP A 294 39.18 17.40 0.79
N GLU A 295 39.56 16.32 0.13
CA GLU A 295 40.08 16.34 -1.26
C GLU A 295 39.04 16.91 -2.21
N ILE A 296 37.77 16.43 -2.15
CA ILE A 296 36.65 16.92 -2.98
C ILE A 296 36.41 18.42 -2.73
N ILE A 297 36.43 18.86 -1.48
CA ILE A 297 36.26 20.27 -1.13
C ILE A 297 37.35 21.12 -1.78
N ASN A 298 38.60 20.72 -1.66
CA ASN A 298 39.73 21.44 -2.25
C ASN A 298 39.64 21.52 -3.79
N ASP A 299 39.29 20.42 -4.44
CA ASP A 299 39.30 20.32 -5.90
C ASP A 299 38.12 21.05 -6.55
N TYR A 300 36.97 21.08 -5.87
CA TYR A 300 35.70 21.57 -6.47
C TYR A 300 35.23 22.92 -5.93
N THR A 301 35.84 23.50 -4.88
CA THR A 301 35.39 24.79 -4.32
C THR A 301 35.38 25.91 -5.37
N SER A 302 36.40 25.96 -6.25
CA SER A 302 36.50 27.03 -7.27
C SER A 302 35.50 26.90 -8.41
N VAL A 303 34.94 25.70 -8.66
CA VAL A 303 34.09 25.39 -9.83
C VAL A 303 32.66 25.01 -9.47
N ALA A 304 32.39 24.60 -8.24
CA ALA A 304 31.09 24.15 -7.73
C ALA A 304 30.89 24.48 -6.25
N SER A 305 31.09 25.71 -5.83
CA SER A 305 31.10 26.16 -4.42
C SER A 305 29.81 25.78 -3.67
N LYS A 306 28.64 25.90 -4.31
CA LYS A 306 27.36 25.48 -3.69
C LYS A 306 27.28 23.97 -3.46
N ALA A 307 27.78 23.17 -4.39
CA ALA A 307 27.80 21.72 -4.26
C ALA A 307 28.71 21.30 -3.10
N VAL A 308 29.85 21.98 -2.95
CA VAL A 308 30.79 21.78 -1.84
C VAL A 308 30.17 22.19 -0.51
N GLU A 309 29.49 23.32 -0.44
CA GLU A 309 28.75 23.75 0.77
C GLU A 309 27.69 22.71 1.19
N ILE A 310 26.93 22.17 0.24
CA ILE A 310 25.96 21.11 0.53
C ILE A 310 26.67 19.86 1.06
N LEU A 311 27.80 19.48 0.45
CA LEU A 311 28.60 18.33 0.87
C LEU A 311 29.08 18.51 2.31
N ASP A 312 29.70 19.62 2.62
CA ASP A 312 30.29 19.89 3.93
C ASP A 312 29.21 19.90 5.03
N ASN A 313 28.11 20.64 4.82
CA ASN A 313 27.00 20.76 5.76
C ASN A 313 26.25 19.45 6.02
N GLY A 314 26.26 18.49 5.08
CA GLY A 314 25.47 17.25 5.19
C GLY A 314 26.30 16.00 5.36
N PHE A 315 27.61 16.09 5.41
CA PHE A 315 28.49 14.93 5.43
C PHE A 315 28.27 14.05 6.67
N GLU A 316 28.39 14.61 7.88
CA GLU A 316 28.30 13.85 9.13
C GLU A 316 26.96 13.13 9.26
N ASP A 317 25.85 13.79 8.93
CA ASP A 317 24.51 13.18 8.95
C ASP A 317 24.34 12.05 7.92
N SER A 318 25.07 12.12 6.82
CA SER A 318 25.07 11.08 5.78
C SER A 318 25.96 9.88 6.13
N MET A 319 26.79 9.99 7.17
CA MET A 319 27.75 8.97 7.60
C MET A 319 27.37 8.26 8.90
N THR A 320 26.22 8.56 9.50
CA THR A 320 25.69 7.85 10.69
C THR A 320 25.70 6.34 10.51
N VAL A 321 25.42 5.85 9.29
CA VAL A 321 25.45 4.43 8.91
C VAL A 321 26.82 3.74 9.12
N MET A 322 27.92 4.50 9.20
CA MET A 322 29.27 3.95 9.42
C MET A 322 29.45 3.30 10.79
N GLN A 323 28.57 3.57 11.75
CA GLN A 323 28.53 2.88 13.03
C GLN A 323 28.06 1.42 12.91
N LEU A 324 27.39 1.08 11.81
CA LEU A 324 26.86 -0.27 11.57
C LEU A 324 27.94 -1.23 11.06
N PRO A 325 27.76 -2.54 11.29
CA PRO A 325 28.57 -3.56 10.61
C PRO A 325 28.54 -3.40 9.09
N GLU A 326 29.66 -3.64 8.43
CA GLU A 326 29.86 -3.40 7.00
C GLU A 326 28.74 -3.99 6.11
N GLY A 327 28.32 -5.22 6.39
CA GLY A 327 27.23 -5.88 5.64
C GLY A 327 25.86 -5.18 5.73
N LEU A 328 25.66 -4.28 6.68
CA LEU A 328 24.44 -3.49 6.84
C LEU A 328 24.55 -2.07 6.28
N ARG A 329 25.76 -1.52 6.20
CA ARG A 329 25.99 -0.14 5.70
C ARG A 329 25.39 0.08 4.33
N THR A 330 25.65 -0.80 3.37
CA THR A 330 25.12 -0.70 2.01
C THR A 330 23.60 -0.81 1.92
N LYS A 331 22.96 -1.47 2.89
CA LYS A 331 21.52 -1.70 2.93
C LYS A 331 20.76 -0.56 3.63
N LEU A 332 21.41 0.14 4.56
CA LEU A 332 20.81 1.15 5.44
C LEU A 332 21.30 2.58 5.16
N ARG A 333 22.21 2.78 4.22
CA ARG A 333 22.70 4.11 3.82
C ARG A 333 21.69 4.94 3.01
N SER A 334 20.62 4.33 2.56
CA SER A 334 19.60 4.99 1.73
C SER A 334 18.22 4.39 1.91
N SER A 335 17.21 5.15 1.49
CA SER A 335 15.79 4.75 1.48
C SER A 335 15.39 3.91 0.25
N ASN A 336 16.31 3.18 -0.37
CA ASN A 336 16.11 2.45 -1.64
C ASN A 336 14.87 1.53 -1.66
N TRP A 337 14.47 0.95 -0.51
CA TRP A 337 13.27 0.10 -0.47
C TRP A 337 12.00 0.93 -0.62
N ILE A 338 11.94 2.11 0.05
CA ILE A 338 10.82 3.04 -0.11
C ILE A 338 10.86 3.68 -1.51
N GLU A 339 12.04 3.97 -2.06
CA GLU A 339 12.14 4.47 -3.42
C GLU A 339 11.60 3.49 -4.48
N ARG A 340 11.77 2.18 -4.27
CA ARG A 340 11.12 1.16 -5.11
C ARG A 340 9.61 1.20 -4.98
N LEU A 341 9.10 1.32 -3.77
CA LEU A 341 7.67 1.47 -3.50
C LEU A 341 7.14 2.77 -4.14
N ASN A 342 7.85 3.88 -4.02
CA ASN A 342 7.47 5.16 -4.63
C ASN A 342 7.44 5.09 -6.17
N ARG A 343 8.31 4.30 -6.79
CA ARG A 343 8.24 4.03 -8.24
C ARG A 343 6.96 3.27 -8.61
N GLU A 344 6.56 2.29 -7.80
CA GLU A 344 5.29 1.59 -7.98
C GLU A 344 4.10 2.53 -7.78
N PHE A 345 4.12 3.38 -6.77
CA PHE A 345 3.10 4.40 -6.57
C PHE A 345 2.96 5.29 -7.80
N LYS A 346 4.05 5.85 -8.30
CA LYS A 346 4.04 6.71 -9.49
C LYS A 346 3.56 5.95 -10.72
N ARG A 347 4.12 4.77 -11.00
CA ARG A 347 3.73 3.95 -12.16
C ARG A 347 2.23 3.65 -12.20
N ARG A 348 1.62 3.34 -11.03
CA ARG A 348 0.19 3.02 -10.96
C ARG A 348 -0.69 4.27 -10.91
N SER A 349 -0.19 5.39 -10.40
CA SER A 349 -0.92 6.67 -10.36
C SER A 349 -0.88 7.46 -11.66
N ASP A 350 0.12 7.26 -12.51
CA ASP A 350 0.27 7.98 -13.81
C ASP A 350 -0.96 7.84 -14.71
N VAL A 351 -1.68 6.73 -14.58
CA VAL A 351 -2.92 6.48 -15.31
C VAL A 351 -4.07 7.39 -14.85
N ILE A 352 -4.02 7.86 -13.58
CA ILE A 352 -5.08 8.67 -12.97
C ILE A 352 -4.77 10.16 -13.12
N GLN A 353 -3.50 10.55 -13.01
CA GLN A 353 -2.95 11.91 -13.05
C GLN A 353 -3.47 12.82 -11.93
N ILE A 354 -4.80 12.98 -11.80
CA ILE A 354 -5.46 13.81 -10.79
C ILE A 354 -6.52 12.96 -10.09
N PHE A 355 -6.32 12.71 -8.79
CA PHE A 355 -7.27 11.98 -7.97
C PHE A 355 -8.54 12.80 -7.69
N PRO A 356 -9.71 12.15 -7.57
CA PRO A 356 -10.95 12.84 -7.21
C PRO A 356 -10.89 13.56 -5.86
N ASN A 357 -10.17 13.00 -4.88
CA ASN A 357 -9.98 13.54 -3.52
C ASN A 357 -8.84 12.82 -2.80
N ALA A 358 -8.46 13.30 -1.61
CA ALA A 358 -7.41 12.70 -0.76
C ALA A 358 -7.72 11.25 -0.36
N ALA A 359 -8.98 10.90 -0.07
CA ALA A 359 -9.37 9.52 0.25
C ALA A 359 -9.09 8.55 -0.91
N SER A 360 -9.21 9.00 -2.16
CA SER A 360 -8.87 8.20 -3.34
C SER A 360 -7.36 8.00 -3.48
N VAL A 361 -6.55 8.97 -3.07
CA VAL A 361 -5.08 8.82 -2.97
C VAL A 361 -4.76 7.75 -1.93
N LEU A 362 -5.29 7.91 -0.70
CA LEU A 362 -5.07 6.97 0.40
C LEU A 362 -5.47 5.54 0.01
N ARG A 363 -6.63 5.39 -0.66
CA ARG A 363 -7.13 4.09 -1.09
C ARG A 363 -6.19 3.37 -2.04
N LEU A 364 -5.78 4.02 -3.12
CA LEU A 364 -4.92 3.37 -4.11
C LEU A 364 -3.51 3.17 -3.57
N MET A 365 -2.91 4.19 -2.97
CA MET A 365 -1.55 4.09 -2.44
C MET A 365 -1.48 3.13 -1.26
N GLY A 366 -2.48 3.16 -0.38
CA GLY A 366 -2.60 2.22 0.73
C GLY A 366 -2.72 0.76 0.27
N ALA A 367 -3.55 0.48 -0.72
CA ALA A 367 -3.67 -0.87 -1.29
C ALA A 367 -2.33 -1.35 -1.89
N ILE A 368 -1.61 -0.48 -2.60
CA ILE A 368 -0.28 -0.79 -3.14
C ILE A 368 0.73 -1.03 -2.02
N ALA A 369 0.67 -0.22 -0.94
CA ALA A 369 1.56 -0.38 0.20
C ALA A 369 1.33 -1.72 0.93
N ILE A 370 0.07 -2.14 1.10
CA ILE A 370 -0.30 -3.44 1.69
C ILE A 370 0.23 -4.58 0.80
N GLU A 371 -0.05 -4.55 -0.51
CA GLU A 371 0.46 -5.53 -1.46
C GLU A 371 2.00 -5.63 -1.42
N TYR A 372 2.68 -4.49 -1.35
CA TYR A 372 4.13 -4.45 -1.25
C TYR A 372 4.63 -4.99 0.11
N ASN A 373 3.91 -4.72 1.19
CA ASN A 373 4.21 -5.26 2.52
C ASN A 373 4.22 -6.78 2.51
N ASP A 374 3.22 -7.41 1.90
CA ASP A 374 3.15 -8.87 1.77
C ASP A 374 4.33 -9.43 0.97
N GLN A 375 4.72 -8.73 -0.12
CA GLN A 375 5.87 -9.12 -0.93
C GLN A 375 7.20 -9.02 -0.17
N ILE A 376 7.40 -8.00 0.68
CA ILE A 376 8.67 -7.81 1.41
C ILE A 376 8.76 -8.69 2.66
N SER A 377 7.64 -9.01 3.30
CA SER A 377 7.60 -9.89 4.48
C SER A 377 8.10 -11.31 4.15
N MET A 378 7.89 -11.77 2.91
CA MET A 378 8.36 -13.08 2.41
C MET A 378 9.85 -13.09 2.03
N LYS A 379 10.52 -11.93 1.98
CA LYS A 379 11.93 -11.85 1.56
C LYS A 379 12.89 -12.18 2.70
N GLN A 380 14.10 -12.59 2.30
CA GLN A 380 15.19 -12.87 3.25
C GLN A 380 15.40 -11.72 4.23
N ARG A 381 15.54 -12.05 5.51
CA ARG A 381 15.86 -11.12 6.58
C ARG A 381 17.21 -10.46 6.37
N LEU A 382 17.37 -9.23 6.85
CA LEU A 382 18.61 -8.46 6.69
C LEU A 382 19.72 -8.95 7.61
N PHE A 383 19.35 -9.43 8.78
CA PHE A 383 20.23 -9.98 9.79
C PHE A 383 19.45 -10.98 10.68
N THR A 384 20.15 -11.69 11.53
CA THR A 384 19.59 -12.62 12.51
C THR A 384 19.48 -11.97 13.88
N GLY A 385 18.71 -12.56 14.80
CA GLY A 385 18.61 -12.10 16.18
C GLY A 385 19.97 -12.05 16.89
N ASN A 386 20.88 -13.00 16.61
CA ASN A 386 22.24 -12.96 17.15
C ASN A 386 23.04 -11.75 16.66
N THR A 387 22.88 -11.37 15.39
CA THR A 387 23.50 -10.15 14.84
C THR A 387 22.90 -8.93 15.51
N PHE A 388 21.59 -8.91 15.76
CA PHE A 388 20.94 -7.82 16.46
C PHE A 388 21.44 -7.64 17.89
N ASN A 389 21.66 -8.72 18.63
CA ASN A 389 22.23 -8.67 19.99
C ASN A 389 23.60 -7.99 19.99
N ARG A 390 24.46 -8.27 19.01
CA ARG A 390 25.74 -7.56 18.84
C ARG A 390 25.53 -6.08 18.52
N ILE A 391 24.63 -5.75 17.62
CA ILE A 391 24.27 -4.35 17.29
C ILE A 391 23.79 -3.64 18.55
N LYS A 392 22.95 -4.28 19.35
CA LYS A 392 22.40 -3.71 20.59
C LYS A 392 23.51 -3.33 21.58
N LEU A 393 24.54 -4.13 21.69
CA LEU A 393 25.64 -3.88 22.63
C LEU A 393 26.70 -2.90 22.08
N GLU A 394 27.05 -3.00 20.81
CA GLU A 394 28.23 -2.31 20.25
C GLU A 394 27.86 -1.03 19.49
N VAL A 395 26.66 -0.95 18.94
CA VAL A 395 26.23 0.10 17.99
C VAL A 395 25.20 1.05 18.58
N LEU A 396 24.17 0.54 19.27
CA LEU A 396 23.08 1.40 19.75
C LEU A 396 23.56 2.52 20.70
N PRO A 397 24.51 2.31 21.62
CA PRO A 397 25.04 3.40 22.41
C PRO A 397 25.66 4.52 21.56
N LYS A 398 26.40 4.16 20.52
CA LYS A 398 27.03 5.14 19.61
C LYS A 398 25.98 5.91 18.79
N LEU A 399 24.90 5.25 18.37
CA LEU A 399 23.79 5.94 17.70
C LEU A 399 23.08 6.91 18.61
N LYS A 400 22.92 6.58 19.91
CA LYS A 400 22.35 7.48 20.90
C LYS A 400 23.21 8.72 21.13
N ASP A 401 24.52 8.59 21.15
CA ASP A 401 25.46 9.71 21.26
C ASP A 401 25.35 10.64 20.03
N ILE A 402 25.26 10.05 18.82
CA ILE A 402 25.03 10.82 17.59
C ILE A 402 23.69 11.54 17.65
N ALA A 403 22.62 10.89 18.10
CA ALA A 403 21.29 11.51 18.23
C ALA A 403 21.36 12.73 19.15
N SER A 404 22.04 12.62 20.30
CA SER A 404 22.25 13.73 21.24
C SER A 404 23.00 14.89 20.61
N THR A 405 24.03 14.61 19.82
CA THR A 405 24.81 15.62 19.08
C THR A 405 23.96 16.32 18.02
N GLN A 406 23.19 15.54 17.23
CA GLN A 406 22.29 16.09 16.21
C GLN A 406 21.19 16.96 16.82
N GLN A 407 20.66 16.56 17.98
CA GLN A 407 19.69 17.36 18.72
C GLN A 407 20.29 18.69 19.17
N ALA A 408 21.45 18.70 19.78
CA ALA A 408 22.13 19.91 20.23
C ALA A 408 22.38 20.90 19.08
N LEU A 409 22.75 20.40 17.88
CA LEU A 409 22.92 21.23 16.69
C LEU A 409 21.60 21.83 16.18
N LEU A 410 20.49 21.08 16.28
CA LEU A 410 19.17 21.59 15.92
C LEU A 410 18.64 22.67 16.87
N ASP A 411 18.93 22.53 18.17
CA ASP A 411 18.52 23.48 19.19
C ASP A 411 19.34 24.78 19.11
N ALA A 412 20.53 24.72 18.53
CA ALA A 412 21.42 25.86 18.31
C ALA A 412 21.16 26.63 16.98
N ALA A 413 20.37 26.05 16.03
CA ALA A 413 20.09 26.59 14.70
C ALA A 413 18.68 27.21 14.60
#